data_e67464b51e26a7ddaa2dc0dc80189c4a
#
_entry.id   e67464b51e26a7ddaa2dc0dc80189c4a
#
_cell.length_a   1.000
_cell.length_b   1.000
_cell.length_c   1.000
_cell.angle_alpha   90.00
_cell.angle_beta   90.00
_cell.angle_gamma   90.00
#
_symmetry.space_group_name_H-M   'P 1'
#
loop_
_entity.id
_entity.type
_entity.pdbx_description
1 polymer ?
#
loop_
_entity_poly.entity_id
_entity_poly.type
_entity_poly.pdbx_seq_one_letter_code
_entity_poly.pdbx_strand_id
1 'polypeptide(L)'
;MQELDWVSWICQPPHPAWDRLRDALRDFRARRGLDVHMGRRLPELLRGAGLGQVGFRAVCPAHIDGTGDNHTLLVTFAKLHGAELVAEGLVTAGELASLVADLEAHLADPGTITLYCLFCQAWARKPLPA
;
A
#
# COMPACT_ATOMS: atom_id res chain seq x y z
N MET A 1 -1.00 -17.77 4.70
CA MET A 1 -0.13 -16.58 4.47
C MET A 1 -0.99 -15.35 4.26
N GLN A 2 -0.53 -14.19 4.68
CA GLN A 2 -1.22 -12.94 4.37
C GLN A 2 -0.21 -11.81 4.15
N GLU A 3 -0.54 -10.91 3.23
CA GLU A 3 0.28 -9.79 2.80
C GLU A 3 -0.55 -8.68 2.17
N LEU A 4 0.03 -7.50 2.04
CA LEU A 4 -0.60 -6.36 1.39
C LEU A 4 -0.25 -6.28 -0.10
N ASP A 5 -1.19 -5.78 -0.89
CA ASP A 5 -0.94 -5.28 -2.24
C ASP A 5 -0.87 -3.76 -2.20
N TRP A 6 0.34 -3.23 -2.20
CA TRP A 6 0.62 -1.81 -1.99
C TRP A 6 0.13 -0.88 -3.10
N VAL A 7 -0.05 -1.38 -4.30
CA VAL A 7 -0.49 -0.55 -5.43
C VAL A 7 -1.99 -0.35 -5.52
N SER A 8 -2.76 -1.07 -4.71
CA SER A 8 -4.22 -0.95 -4.67
C SER A 8 -4.74 0.22 -3.82
N TRP A 9 -3.85 0.97 -3.20
CA TRP A 9 -4.18 2.07 -2.29
C TRP A 9 -4.63 3.32 -3.04
N ILE A 10 -5.84 3.80 -2.79
CA ILE A 10 -6.44 4.93 -3.51
C ILE A 10 -7.21 5.87 -2.58
N CYS A 11 -7.44 7.10 -3.03
CA CYS A 11 -8.41 8.02 -2.43
C CYS A 11 -9.44 8.49 -3.46
N GLN A 12 -10.59 8.92 -2.98
CA GLN A 12 -11.67 9.49 -3.78
C GLN A 12 -12.22 10.73 -3.06
N PRO A 13 -12.26 11.92 -3.70
CA PRO A 13 -11.81 12.20 -5.07
C PRO A 13 -10.32 11.95 -5.27
N PRO A 14 -9.88 11.59 -6.49
CA PRO A 14 -8.46 11.44 -6.81
C PRO A 14 -7.70 12.74 -6.56
N HIS A 15 -6.46 12.64 -6.09
CA HIS A 15 -5.61 13.80 -5.85
C HIS A 15 -4.17 13.52 -6.32
N PRO A 16 -3.52 14.44 -7.06
CA PRO A 16 -2.16 14.23 -7.58
C PRO A 16 -1.12 13.95 -6.50
N ALA A 17 -1.24 14.59 -5.32
CA ALA A 17 -0.33 14.38 -4.21
C ALA A 17 -0.42 12.94 -3.65
N TRP A 18 -1.61 12.32 -3.67
CA TRP A 18 -1.79 10.93 -3.30
C TRP A 18 -0.98 10.00 -4.20
N ASP A 19 -1.19 10.12 -5.50
CA ASP A 19 -0.52 9.26 -6.48
C ASP A 19 1.00 9.44 -6.41
N ARG A 20 1.46 10.69 -6.31
CA ARG A 20 2.88 11.01 -6.27
C ARG A 20 3.57 10.46 -5.02
N LEU A 21 2.98 10.61 -3.84
CA LEU A 21 3.52 10.06 -2.58
C LEU A 21 3.47 8.54 -2.56
N ARG A 22 2.36 7.95 -3.01
CA ARG A 22 2.24 6.48 -3.13
C ARG A 22 3.33 5.92 -4.04
N ASP A 23 3.56 6.53 -5.18
CA ASP A 23 4.56 6.07 -6.15
C ASP A 23 5.98 6.24 -5.61
N ALA A 24 6.29 7.34 -4.92
CA ALA A 24 7.58 7.53 -4.27
C ALA A 24 7.83 6.47 -3.19
N LEU A 25 6.85 6.16 -2.36
CA LEU A 25 6.95 5.11 -1.33
C LEU A 25 7.03 3.70 -1.92
N ARG A 26 6.35 3.46 -3.04
CA ARG A 26 6.48 2.20 -3.80
C ARG A 26 7.91 2.01 -4.28
N ASP A 27 8.48 3.02 -4.92
CA ASP A 27 9.84 2.97 -5.46
C ASP A 27 10.89 2.84 -4.33
N PHE A 28 10.67 3.54 -3.22
CA PHE A 28 11.47 3.41 -2.00
C PHE A 28 11.50 1.97 -1.47
N ARG A 29 10.35 1.29 -1.44
CA ARG A 29 10.26 -0.12 -1.02
C ARG A 29 10.91 -1.06 -2.02
N ALA A 30 10.68 -0.84 -3.31
CA ALA A 30 11.26 -1.66 -4.37
C ALA A 30 12.80 -1.62 -4.35
N ARG A 31 13.40 -0.46 -4.08
CA ARG A 31 14.86 -0.33 -3.93
C ARG A 31 15.41 -1.13 -2.75
N ARG A 32 14.60 -1.44 -1.76
CA ARG A 32 14.94 -2.28 -0.61
C ARG A 32 14.63 -3.77 -0.83
N GLY A 33 14.31 -4.15 -2.05
CA GLY A 33 13.99 -5.54 -2.40
C GLY A 33 12.64 -6.01 -1.88
N LEU A 34 11.76 -5.09 -1.45
CA LEU A 34 10.41 -5.43 -1.00
C LEU A 34 9.48 -5.55 -2.22
N ASP A 35 8.80 -6.67 -2.33
CA ASP A 35 7.82 -6.88 -3.39
C ASP A 35 6.49 -6.20 -3.03
N VAL A 36 6.23 -5.08 -3.68
CA VAL A 36 5.00 -4.29 -3.47
C VAL A 36 3.74 -4.98 -3.99
N HIS A 37 3.88 -6.07 -4.72
CA HIS A 37 2.80 -6.92 -5.23
C HIS A 37 2.71 -8.26 -4.50
N MET A 38 3.40 -8.43 -3.39
CA MET A 38 3.49 -9.71 -2.68
C MET A 38 2.10 -10.30 -2.41
N GLY A 39 1.13 -9.48 -2.00
CA GLY A 39 -0.21 -9.96 -1.67
C GLY A 39 -0.88 -10.72 -2.82
N ARG A 40 -0.84 -10.18 -4.04
CA ARG A 40 -1.45 -10.83 -5.21
C ARG A 40 -0.68 -12.07 -5.70
N ARG A 41 0.59 -12.19 -5.31
CA ARG A 41 1.46 -13.31 -5.70
C ARG A 41 1.41 -14.50 -4.77
N LEU A 42 0.75 -14.38 -3.60
CA LEU A 42 0.67 -15.48 -2.63
C LEU A 42 0.17 -16.81 -3.24
N PRO A 43 -0.86 -16.86 -4.11
CA PRO A 43 -1.30 -18.12 -4.72
C PRO A 43 -0.24 -18.76 -5.62
N GLU A 44 0.51 -17.95 -6.36
CA GLU A 44 1.62 -18.40 -7.21
C GLU A 44 2.73 -19.02 -6.36
N LEU A 45 3.12 -18.33 -5.29
CA LEU A 45 4.17 -18.79 -4.38
C LEU A 45 3.81 -20.11 -3.70
N LEU A 46 2.55 -20.27 -3.26
CA LEU A 46 2.08 -21.52 -2.66
C LEU A 46 2.10 -22.68 -3.65
N ARG A 47 1.68 -22.45 -4.92
CA ARG A 47 1.77 -23.48 -5.97
C ARG A 47 3.22 -23.81 -6.31
N GLY A 48 4.07 -22.80 -6.41
CA GLY A 48 5.51 -22.99 -6.65
C GLY A 48 6.21 -23.77 -5.55
N ALA A 49 5.71 -23.72 -4.32
CA ALA A 49 6.18 -24.52 -3.20
C ALA A 49 5.60 -25.96 -3.21
N GLY A 50 4.90 -26.38 -4.25
CA GLY A 50 4.34 -27.73 -4.37
C GLY A 50 3.07 -27.96 -3.52
N LEU A 51 2.42 -26.89 -3.07
CA LEU A 51 1.19 -27.01 -2.29
C LEU A 51 -0.04 -27.07 -3.21
N GLY A 52 -1.01 -27.89 -2.83
CA GLY A 52 -2.26 -28.09 -3.55
C GLY A 52 -3.46 -27.39 -2.91
N GLN A 53 -4.60 -27.43 -3.58
CA GLN A 53 -5.86 -26.85 -3.08
C GLN A 53 -5.68 -25.40 -2.59
N VAL A 54 -5.04 -24.57 -3.41
CA VAL A 54 -4.77 -23.17 -3.09
C VAL A 54 -6.06 -22.36 -3.12
N GLY A 55 -6.40 -21.74 -2.00
CA GLY A 55 -7.46 -20.76 -1.87
C GLY A 55 -6.88 -19.36 -1.69
N PHE A 56 -7.68 -18.34 -2.07
CA PHE A 56 -7.29 -16.95 -2.00
C PHE A 56 -8.49 -16.05 -1.72
N ARG A 57 -8.28 -15.03 -0.91
CA ARG A 57 -9.23 -13.91 -0.76
C ARG A 57 -8.48 -12.61 -0.54
N ALA A 58 -9.12 -11.49 -0.90
CA ALA A 58 -8.64 -10.17 -0.59
C ALA A 58 -9.75 -9.33 0.05
N VAL A 59 -9.38 -8.49 1.00
CA VAL A 59 -10.26 -7.55 1.69
C VAL A 59 -9.66 -6.16 1.58
N CYS A 60 -10.50 -5.17 1.28
CA CYS A 60 -10.10 -3.77 1.23
C CYS A 60 -10.72 -3.01 2.41
N PRO A 61 -9.95 -2.63 3.44
CA PRO A 61 -10.41 -1.68 4.44
C PRO A 61 -10.68 -0.31 3.80
N ALA A 62 -11.87 0.23 4.03
CA ALA A 62 -12.27 1.53 3.51
C ALA A 62 -12.59 2.48 4.68
N HIS A 63 -12.28 3.75 4.50
CA HIS A 63 -12.51 4.80 5.49
C HIS A 63 -13.19 6.00 4.85
N ILE A 64 -14.14 6.57 5.55
CA ILE A 64 -14.86 7.79 5.17
C ILE A 64 -14.87 8.75 6.37
N ASP A 65 -14.99 10.05 6.09
CA ASP A 65 -15.07 11.12 7.09
C ASP A 65 -13.82 11.21 7.99
N GLY A 66 -12.66 10.84 7.48
CA GLY A 66 -11.42 10.87 8.25
C GLY A 66 -11.39 9.93 9.44
N THR A 67 -12.37 9.03 9.55
CA THR A 67 -12.40 8.03 10.61
C THR A 67 -11.61 6.78 10.24
N GLY A 68 -10.87 6.25 11.18
CA GLY A 68 -10.05 5.04 11.00
C GLY A 68 -8.57 5.35 10.83
N ASP A 69 -7.76 4.50 11.43
CA ASP A 69 -6.30 4.68 11.54
C ASP A 69 -5.57 4.67 10.19
N ASN A 70 -6.18 4.08 9.15
CA ASN A 70 -5.55 3.96 7.84
C ASN A 70 -5.81 5.17 6.91
N HIS A 71 -6.74 6.08 7.26
CA HIS A 71 -7.11 7.21 6.42
C HIS A 71 -5.93 8.14 6.12
N THR A 72 -5.09 8.42 7.11
CA THR A 72 -3.93 9.30 7.01
C THR A 72 -2.60 8.55 6.87
N LEU A 73 -2.62 7.25 6.69
CA LEU A 73 -1.42 6.41 6.79
C LEU A 73 -0.40 6.72 5.69
N LEU A 74 -0.83 7.10 4.49
CA LEU A 74 0.07 7.50 3.40
C LEU A 74 0.89 8.74 3.79
N VAL A 75 0.24 9.74 4.38
CA VAL A 75 0.92 10.94 4.91
C VAL A 75 1.87 10.57 6.04
N THR A 76 1.43 9.71 6.93
CA THR A 76 2.27 9.22 8.05
C THR A 76 3.53 8.56 7.55
N PHE A 77 3.44 7.68 6.57
CA PHE A 77 4.61 7.04 5.96
C PHE A 77 5.50 8.04 5.21
N ALA A 78 4.92 9.00 4.49
CA ALA A 78 5.67 10.03 3.80
C ALA A 78 6.47 10.90 4.79
N LYS A 79 5.92 11.21 5.95
CA LYS A 79 6.63 11.93 7.01
C LYS A 79 7.70 11.07 7.68
N LEU A 80 7.38 9.82 7.99
CA LEU A 80 8.30 8.88 8.64
C LEU A 80 9.55 8.63 7.80
N HIS A 81 9.39 8.45 6.50
CA HIS A 81 10.48 8.15 5.56
C HIS A 81 10.96 9.38 4.77
N GLY A 82 10.49 10.56 5.13
CA GLY A 82 10.74 11.79 4.34
C GLY A 82 12.21 12.08 4.09
N ALA A 83 13.04 11.99 5.13
CA ALA A 83 14.49 12.22 5.02
C ALA A 83 15.15 11.22 4.05
N GLU A 84 14.74 9.95 4.10
CA GLU A 84 15.27 8.90 3.23
C GLU A 84 14.79 9.07 1.79
N LEU A 85 13.51 9.43 1.59
CA LEU A 85 12.95 9.72 0.26
C LEU A 85 13.71 10.86 -0.44
N VAL A 86 14.08 11.90 0.31
CA VAL A 86 14.87 13.03 -0.20
C VAL A 86 16.31 12.59 -0.47
N ALA A 87 16.95 11.90 0.46
CA ALA A 87 18.33 11.44 0.31
C ALA A 87 18.52 10.50 -0.88
N GLU A 88 17.51 9.70 -1.20
CA GLU A 88 17.50 8.80 -2.36
C GLU A 88 17.06 9.48 -3.67
N GLY A 89 16.74 10.77 -3.64
CA GLY A 89 16.32 11.53 -4.83
C GLY A 89 14.95 11.13 -5.38
N LEU A 90 14.10 10.50 -4.58
CA LEU A 90 12.74 10.13 -4.97
C LEU A 90 11.79 11.32 -4.97
N VAL A 91 12.04 12.29 -4.10
CA VAL A 91 11.39 13.60 -4.03
C VAL A 91 12.41 14.64 -3.58
N THR A 92 12.16 15.92 -3.85
CA THR A 92 12.90 17.00 -3.21
C THR A 92 12.26 17.37 -1.86
N ALA A 93 13.02 18.03 -0.98
CA ALA A 93 12.48 18.46 0.31
C ALA A 93 11.28 19.41 0.15
N GLY A 94 11.37 20.36 -0.82
CA GLY A 94 10.28 21.28 -1.10
C GLY A 94 9.06 20.59 -1.69
N GLU A 95 9.26 19.65 -2.62
CA GLU A 95 8.18 18.83 -3.18
C GLU A 95 7.47 18.02 -2.08
N LEU A 96 8.24 17.34 -1.22
CA LEU A 96 7.68 16.54 -0.13
C LEU A 96 6.81 17.38 0.82
N ALA A 97 7.30 18.55 1.23
CA ALA A 97 6.54 19.45 2.10
C ALA A 97 5.22 19.90 1.47
N SER A 98 5.24 20.26 0.18
CA SER A 98 4.04 20.65 -0.57
C SER A 98 3.05 19.49 -0.70
N LEU A 99 3.53 18.31 -1.12
CA LEU A 99 2.69 17.12 -1.29
C LEU A 99 2.01 16.70 0.02
N VAL A 100 2.75 16.74 1.13
CA VAL A 100 2.21 16.41 2.45
C VAL A 100 1.13 17.41 2.86
N ALA A 101 1.37 18.72 2.72
CA ALA A 101 0.41 19.76 3.08
C ALA A 101 -0.87 19.65 2.23
N ASP A 102 -0.74 19.48 0.91
CA ASP A 102 -1.86 19.34 -0.01
C ASP A 102 -2.70 18.10 0.31
N LEU A 103 -2.04 16.99 0.60
CA LEU A 103 -2.74 15.74 0.93
C LEU A 103 -3.41 15.80 2.30
N GLU A 104 -2.79 16.40 3.31
CA GLU A 104 -3.42 16.62 4.61
C GLU A 104 -4.71 17.44 4.47
N ALA A 105 -4.69 18.51 3.67
CA ALA A 105 -5.88 19.32 3.40
C ALA A 105 -6.96 18.52 2.68
N HIS A 106 -6.60 17.70 1.70
CA HIS A 106 -7.53 16.85 0.96
C HIS A 106 -8.17 15.78 1.84
N LEU A 107 -7.39 15.14 2.70
CA LEU A 107 -7.87 14.09 3.62
C LEU A 107 -8.70 14.65 4.79
N ALA A 108 -8.55 15.94 5.10
CA ALA A 108 -9.38 16.62 6.10
C ALA A 108 -10.79 16.92 5.59
N ASP A 109 -11.04 16.88 4.28
CA ASP A 109 -12.37 17.02 3.71
C ASP A 109 -13.24 15.82 4.09
N PRO A 110 -14.39 16.01 4.73
CA PRO A 110 -15.27 14.90 5.14
C PRO A 110 -15.84 14.10 3.97
N GLY A 111 -15.83 14.66 2.74
CA GLY A 111 -16.24 13.95 1.53
C GLY A 111 -15.16 13.02 0.96
N THR A 112 -13.94 13.06 1.47
CA THR A 112 -12.85 12.21 0.97
C THR A 112 -12.89 10.83 1.62
N ILE A 113 -12.90 9.80 0.77
CA ILE A 113 -12.76 8.41 1.21
C ILE A 113 -11.39 7.86 0.84
N THR A 114 -10.90 6.90 1.61
CA THR A 114 -9.69 6.15 1.29
C THR A 114 -9.99 4.66 1.25
N LEU A 115 -9.43 3.99 0.25
CA LEU A 115 -9.40 2.54 0.15
C LEU A 115 -7.96 2.11 0.42
N TYR A 116 -7.75 1.42 1.54
CA TYR A 116 -6.43 0.95 1.92
C TYR A 116 -5.94 -0.16 0.98
N CYS A 117 -4.69 -0.51 1.11
CA CYS A 117 -4.13 -1.64 0.38
C CYS A 117 -4.98 -2.91 0.56
N LEU A 118 -5.14 -3.67 -0.50
CA LEU A 118 -5.78 -4.98 -0.40
C LEU A 118 -5.02 -5.86 0.60
N PHE A 119 -5.75 -6.37 1.58
CA PHE A 119 -5.26 -7.35 2.52
C PHE A 119 -5.51 -8.74 1.93
N CYS A 120 -4.46 -9.32 1.39
CA CYS A 120 -4.53 -10.60 0.68
C CYS A 120 -4.23 -11.75 1.63
N GLN A 121 -5.06 -12.78 1.58
CA GLN A 121 -4.86 -14.02 2.31
C GLN A 121 -4.86 -15.20 1.35
N ALA A 122 -3.90 -16.08 1.49
CA ALA A 122 -3.84 -17.32 0.74
C ALA A 122 -3.58 -18.51 1.68
N TRP A 123 -4.18 -19.63 1.35
CA TRP A 123 -4.01 -20.89 2.08
C TRP A 123 -3.88 -22.04 1.11
N ALA A 124 -3.26 -23.11 1.53
CA ALA A 124 -3.09 -24.30 0.74
C ALA A 124 -2.99 -25.53 1.63
N ARG A 125 -3.14 -26.71 1.03
CA ARG A 125 -2.93 -27.98 1.71
C ARG A 125 -1.68 -28.67 1.18
N LYS A 126 -0.97 -29.33 2.09
CA LYS A 126 0.11 -30.22 1.71
C LYS A 126 -0.49 -31.42 0.97
N PRO A 127 0.07 -31.85 -0.17
CA PRO A 127 -0.32 -33.08 -0.81
C PRO A 127 -0.19 -34.25 0.19
N LEU A 128 -1.16 -35.15 0.18
CA LEU A 128 -1.02 -36.39 0.95
C LEU A 128 0.13 -37.21 0.35
N PRO A 129 0.93 -37.89 1.17
CA PRO A 129 1.92 -38.82 0.66
C PRO A 129 1.23 -39.91 -0.17
N ALA A 130 1.85 -40.30 -1.25
CA ALA A 130 1.37 -41.35 -2.12
C ALA A 130 1.34 -42.72 -1.38
#